data_9ddbeb35d7a5be7846a78896ac50bdc1
#
_entry.id   9ddbeb35d7a5be7846a78896ac50bdc1
#
_cell.length_a   1.000
_cell.length_b   1.000
_cell.length_c   1.000
_cell.angle_alpha   90.00
_cell.angle_beta   90.00
_cell.angle_gamma   90.00
#
_symmetry.space_group_name_H-M   'P 1'
#
loop_
_entity.id
_entity.type
_entity.pdbx_description
1 polymer ?
#
loop_
_entity_poly.entity_id
_entity_poly.type
_entity_poly.pdbx_seq_one_letter_code
_entity_poly.pdbx_strand_id
1 'polypeptide(L)'
;MQYIVIIGAFQALISLWFLRAREKKAISNNLFIILLSAIAVHLIIKFVIFKFIPDESIKQQMNTFISACYGPLVYLYTLTKSAKDFNIATKWYIFIPFFVLMIGYLTISGVFFIIDRVDQRLLDLYNNVSMIVLFVTNLYYPLKSIFIANKTHNKTLFSSDYSIIIRISGCLLLMDCIIIISKVLLYTQPQDSQIINDLVRSAAYILLLVICLLILRKKLVSESSSYTSTNTFGNPILPANNQVETVIENKTIDYESRFRELWEKLDDLVVQQELFRNYDLTLDLLSVQTSINKYQISEMLNGYKHKSFYSYINEYRIEYFKQIVNKAIEKDEDINFLSFAYEAGFKSKSSFNRYFKEINGKTPSEYYKNIVRQRDEESAVF
;
A
#
# COMPACT_ATOMS: atom_id res chain seq x y z
N MET A 1 -9.82 -28.05 1.93
CA MET A 1 -10.21 -26.77 2.54
C MET A 1 -9.51 -26.49 3.88
N GLN A 2 -9.49 -27.42 4.85
CA GLN A 2 -8.86 -27.21 6.18
C GLN A 2 -7.40 -26.70 6.11
N TYR A 3 -6.58 -27.23 5.19
CA TYR A 3 -5.17 -26.81 5.02
C TYR A 3 -5.02 -25.35 4.57
N ILE A 4 -5.88 -24.87 3.68
CA ILE A 4 -5.86 -23.46 3.22
C ILE A 4 -6.16 -22.53 4.39
N VAL A 5 -7.16 -22.90 5.22
CA VAL A 5 -7.57 -22.08 6.37
C VAL A 5 -6.48 -22.02 7.44
N ILE A 6 -5.81 -23.16 7.75
CA ILE A 6 -4.74 -23.18 8.77
C ILE A 6 -3.50 -22.42 8.30
N ILE A 7 -3.11 -22.58 7.02
CA ILE A 7 -2.00 -21.82 6.43
C ILE A 7 -2.32 -20.33 6.49
N GLY A 8 -3.56 -19.95 6.17
CA GLY A 8 -4.02 -18.57 6.23
C GLY A 8 -4.01 -17.98 7.64
N ALA A 9 -4.49 -18.73 8.62
CA ALA A 9 -4.46 -18.30 10.01
C ALA A 9 -3.01 -18.10 10.50
N PHE A 10 -2.11 -19.05 10.20
CA PHE A 10 -0.70 -18.96 10.55
C PHE A 10 -0.01 -17.76 9.88
N GLN A 11 -0.26 -17.54 8.60
CA GLN A 11 0.28 -16.37 7.88
C GLN A 11 -0.24 -15.05 8.45
N ALA A 12 -1.53 -14.97 8.79
CA ALA A 12 -2.10 -13.77 9.41
C ALA A 12 -1.47 -13.48 10.78
N LEU A 13 -1.24 -14.53 11.61
CA LEU A 13 -0.56 -14.39 12.89
C LEU A 13 0.90 -13.96 12.75
N ILE A 14 1.64 -14.54 11.80
CA ILE A 14 3.01 -14.08 11.50
C ILE A 14 3.01 -12.61 11.08
N SER A 15 2.10 -12.23 10.17
CA SER A 15 1.99 -10.85 9.71
C SER A 15 1.68 -9.88 10.85
N LEU A 16 0.81 -10.28 11.79
CA LEU A 16 0.51 -9.54 13.02
C LEU A 16 1.74 -9.38 13.91
N TRP A 17 2.48 -10.47 14.14
CA TRP A 17 3.69 -10.44 14.95
C TRP A 17 4.73 -9.46 14.36
N PHE A 18 4.98 -9.53 13.06
CA PHE A 18 5.87 -8.60 12.36
C PHE A 18 5.40 -7.15 12.45
N LEU A 19 4.09 -6.88 12.30
CA LEU A 19 3.56 -5.53 12.41
C LEU A 19 3.71 -4.98 13.84
N ARG A 20 3.44 -5.80 14.87
CA ARG A 20 3.42 -5.36 16.27
C ARG A 20 4.80 -5.21 16.88
N ALA A 21 5.78 -6.03 16.46
CA ALA A 21 7.13 -6.05 17.04
C ALA A 21 7.94 -4.76 16.78
N ARG A 22 7.51 -3.87 15.87
CA ARG A 22 8.32 -2.78 15.34
C ARG A 22 7.60 -1.43 15.15
N GLU A 23 6.62 -1.09 16.01
CA GLU A 23 5.76 0.07 15.71
C GLU A 23 6.23 1.43 16.21
N LYS A 24 6.14 2.40 15.26
CA LYS A 24 5.85 3.80 15.59
C LYS A 24 4.33 3.97 15.66
N LYS A 25 3.81 4.63 16.71
CA LYS A 25 2.38 4.82 17.05
C LYS A 25 1.58 5.66 16.02
N ALA A 26 1.53 5.25 14.76
CA ALA A 26 0.66 5.91 13.79
C ALA A 26 -0.73 5.25 13.79
N ILE A 27 -1.79 6.06 13.92
CA ILE A 27 -3.19 5.60 13.94
C ILE A 27 -3.55 4.73 12.71
N SER A 28 -3.01 5.08 11.54
CA SER A 28 -3.22 4.32 10.30
C SER A 28 -2.63 2.90 10.35
N ASN A 29 -1.54 2.69 11.08
CA ASN A 29 -0.95 1.37 11.25
C ASN A 29 -1.83 0.49 12.13
N ASN A 30 -2.47 1.05 13.15
CA ASN A 30 -3.40 0.33 14.02
C ASN A 30 -4.59 -0.24 13.23
N LEU A 31 -5.07 0.43 12.17
CA LEU A 31 -6.14 -0.07 11.33
C LEU A 31 -5.74 -1.34 10.55
N PHE A 32 -4.50 -1.43 10.08
CA PHE A 32 -4.01 -2.67 9.46
C PHE A 32 -3.82 -3.80 10.47
N ILE A 33 -3.38 -3.49 11.69
CA ILE A 33 -3.31 -4.48 12.77
C ILE A 33 -4.71 -5.01 13.08
N ILE A 34 -5.72 -4.14 13.19
CA ILE A 34 -7.10 -4.54 13.43
C ILE A 34 -7.62 -5.40 12.25
N LEU A 35 -7.34 -5.02 11.00
CA LEU A 35 -7.73 -5.79 9.84
C LEU A 35 -7.10 -7.19 9.82
N LEU A 36 -5.80 -7.29 10.07
CA LEU A 36 -5.10 -8.57 10.15
C LEU A 36 -5.57 -9.42 11.33
N SER A 37 -5.86 -8.80 12.48
CA SER A 37 -6.42 -9.47 13.65
C SER A 37 -7.81 -10.06 13.32
N ALA A 38 -8.64 -9.28 12.62
CA ALA A 38 -9.96 -9.72 12.18
C ALA A 38 -9.85 -10.91 11.21
N ILE A 39 -8.92 -10.86 10.23
CA ILE A 39 -8.67 -11.97 9.31
C ILE A 39 -8.18 -13.22 10.08
N ALA A 40 -7.23 -13.06 11.00
CA ALA A 40 -6.71 -14.17 11.80
C ALA A 40 -7.82 -14.83 12.62
N VAL A 41 -8.64 -14.05 13.33
CA VAL A 41 -9.77 -14.56 14.11
C VAL A 41 -10.80 -15.24 13.22
N HIS A 42 -11.11 -14.67 12.05
CA HIS A 42 -12.00 -15.30 11.06
C HIS A 42 -11.52 -16.70 10.67
N LEU A 43 -10.25 -16.80 10.27
CA LEU A 43 -9.69 -18.07 9.82
C LEU A 43 -9.56 -19.07 10.96
N ILE A 44 -9.25 -18.63 12.18
CA ILE A 44 -9.22 -19.52 13.38
C ILE A 44 -10.64 -20.05 13.66
N ILE A 45 -11.67 -19.21 13.65
CA ILE A 45 -13.07 -19.66 13.85
C ILE A 45 -13.44 -20.69 12.79
N LYS A 46 -13.13 -20.42 11.51
CA LYS A 46 -13.40 -21.38 10.44
C LYS A 46 -12.63 -22.70 10.60
N PHE A 47 -11.37 -22.63 11.01
CA PHE A 47 -10.59 -23.83 11.31
C PHE A 47 -11.23 -24.67 12.42
N VAL A 48 -11.65 -24.03 13.52
CA VAL A 48 -12.33 -24.70 14.64
C VAL A 48 -13.63 -25.36 14.17
N ILE A 49 -14.44 -24.65 13.37
CA ILE A 49 -15.70 -25.21 12.82
C ILE A 49 -15.37 -26.42 11.94
N PHE A 50 -14.44 -26.35 11.00
CA PHE A 50 -14.12 -27.46 10.12
C PHE A 50 -13.52 -28.67 10.87
N LYS A 51 -12.82 -28.44 11.97
CA LYS A 51 -12.13 -29.50 12.72
C LYS A 51 -13.03 -30.18 13.75
N PHE A 52 -13.84 -29.40 14.47
CA PHE A 52 -14.52 -29.87 15.70
C PHE A 52 -16.04 -29.95 15.58
N ILE A 53 -16.69 -29.25 14.66
CA ILE A 53 -18.13 -29.31 14.48
C ILE A 53 -18.46 -30.44 13.51
N PRO A 54 -19.25 -31.47 13.91
CA PRO A 54 -19.61 -32.57 13.03
C PRO A 54 -20.68 -32.19 12.00
N ASP A 55 -21.55 -31.19 12.33
CA ASP A 55 -22.68 -30.78 11.50
C ASP A 55 -22.26 -30.15 10.17
N GLU A 56 -22.63 -30.79 9.07
CA GLU A 56 -22.27 -30.34 7.72
C GLU A 56 -23.01 -29.04 7.32
N SER A 57 -24.22 -28.79 7.86
CA SER A 57 -24.98 -27.58 7.57
C SER A 57 -24.26 -26.35 8.13
N ILE A 58 -23.76 -26.44 9.37
CA ILE A 58 -22.94 -25.38 9.98
C ILE A 58 -21.65 -25.17 9.19
N LYS A 59 -20.95 -26.25 8.88
CA LYS A 59 -19.69 -26.15 8.12
C LYS A 59 -19.87 -25.45 6.78
N GLN A 60 -20.92 -25.80 6.07
CA GLN A 60 -21.12 -25.34 4.70
C GLN A 60 -21.92 -24.05 4.57
N GLN A 61 -22.75 -23.70 5.53
CA GLN A 61 -23.68 -22.59 5.34
C GLN A 61 -23.41 -21.40 6.25
N MET A 62 -22.91 -21.61 7.48
CA MET A 62 -22.81 -20.51 8.45
C MET A 62 -21.76 -19.46 8.06
N ASN A 63 -22.26 -18.27 7.71
CA ASN A 63 -21.42 -17.12 7.41
C ASN A 63 -20.81 -16.52 8.69
N THR A 64 -19.56 -16.09 8.64
CA THR A 64 -18.95 -15.37 9.77
C THR A 64 -19.26 -13.88 9.69
N PHE A 65 -19.58 -13.29 10.84
CA PHE A 65 -19.85 -11.84 10.97
C PHE A 65 -18.62 -10.97 10.73
N ILE A 66 -17.40 -11.53 10.88
CA ILE A 66 -16.13 -10.80 10.87
C ILE A 66 -15.86 -10.13 9.51
N SER A 67 -16.28 -10.75 8.41
CA SER A 67 -16.11 -10.17 7.09
C SER A 67 -16.85 -8.84 6.88
N ALA A 68 -17.85 -8.53 7.70
CA ALA A 68 -18.55 -7.24 7.68
C ALA A 68 -17.65 -6.05 8.09
N CYS A 69 -16.53 -6.28 8.77
CA CYS A 69 -15.62 -5.20 9.16
C CYS A 69 -14.52 -4.87 8.13
N TYR A 70 -14.29 -5.72 7.11
CA TYR A 70 -13.17 -5.55 6.18
C TYR A 70 -13.32 -4.28 5.34
N GLY A 71 -14.45 -4.11 4.67
CA GLY A 71 -14.75 -2.90 3.89
C GLY A 71 -14.67 -1.62 4.73
N PRO A 72 -15.38 -1.53 5.88
CA PRO A 72 -15.28 -0.41 6.81
C PRO A 72 -13.85 -0.08 7.25
N LEU A 73 -13.02 -1.06 7.57
CA LEU A 73 -11.62 -0.83 7.99
C LEU A 73 -10.77 -0.24 6.86
N VAL A 74 -10.92 -0.73 5.62
CA VAL A 74 -10.25 -0.17 4.45
C VAL A 74 -10.72 1.27 4.18
N TYR A 75 -12.00 1.53 4.34
CA TYR A 75 -12.57 2.88 4.20
C TYR A 75 -12.02 3.85 5.24
N LEU A 76 -11.97 3.45 6.52
CA LEU A 76 -11.35 4.27 7.57
C LEU A 76 -9.87 4.53 7.30
N TYR A 77 -9.13 3.51 6.84
CA TYR A 77 -7.74 3.70 6.43
C TYR A 77 -7.62 4.76 5.32
N THR A 78 -8.49 4.69 4.32
CA THR A 78 -8.50 5.68 3.23
C THR A 78 -8.77 7.09 3.75
N LEU A 79 -9.73 7.27 4.67
CA LEU A 79 -10.03 8.56 5.27
C LEU A 79 -8.87 9.13 6.08
N THR A 80 -8.20 8.30 6.91
CA THR A 80 -7.04 8.74 7.70
C THR A 80 -5.85 9.16 6.84
N LYS A 81 -5.74 8.65 5.61
CA LYS A 81 -4.67 9.01 4.67
C LYS A 81 -5.04 10.18 3.76
N SER A 82 -6.33 10.41 3.54
CA SER A 82 -6.83 11.47 2.66
C SER A 82 -7.08 12.80 3.37
N ALA A 83 -7.29 12.79 4.69
CA ALA A 83 -7.56 13.99 5.51
C ALA A 83 -6.64 14.01 6.75
N LYS A 84 -5.90 15.12 6.97
CA LYS A 84 -4.91 15.24 8.06
C LYS A 84 -5.55 15.17 9.46
N ASP A 85 -6.75 15.72 9.63
CA ASP A 85 -7.42 15.87 10.93
C ASP A 85 -8.61 14.93 11.11
N PHE A 86 -8.60 13.77 10.44
CA PHE A 86 -9.72 12.83 10.51
C PHE A 86 -9.75 12.10 11.84
N ASN A 87 -10.87 12.28 12.58
CA ASN A 87 -11.12 11.54 13.82
C ASN A 87 -11.94 10.26 13.54
N ILE A 88 -11.31 9.10 13.75
CA ILE A 88 -11.94 7.78 13.54
C ILE A 88 -13.19 7.60 14.41
N ALA A 89 -13.21 8.12 15.63
CA ALA A 89 -14.33 7.95 16.57
C ALA A 89 -15.66 8.51 16.03
N THR A 90 -15.61 9.51 15.13
CA THR A 90 -16.83 10.08 14.54
C THR A 90 -17.56 9.13 13.59
N LYS A 91 -16.93 8.04 13.16
CA LYS A 91 -17.48 7.07 12.19
C LYS A 91 -17.72 5.68 12.77
N TRP A 92 -17.86 5.55 14.10
CA TRP A 92 -18.10 4.26 14.77
C TRP A 92 -19.32 3.50 14.24
N TYR A 93 -20.35 4.22 13.82
CA TYR A 93 -21.62 3.67 13.33
C TYR A 93 -21.47 2.79 12.08
N ILE A 94 -20.38 2.90 11.33
CA ILE A 94 -20.12 2.03 10.17
C ILE A 94 -19.92 0.56 10.55
N PHE A 95 -19.67 0.28 11.84
CA PHE A 95 -19.53 -1.07 12.38
C PHE A 95 -20.85 -1.64 12.94
N ILE A 96 -21.97 -0.89 12.88
CA ILE A 96 -23.29 -1.41 13.31
C ILE A 96 -23.63 -2.73 12.61
N PRO A 97 -23.46 -2.90 11.28
CA PRO A 97 -23.71 -4.18 10.61
C PRO A 97 -22.90 -5.34 11.18
N PHE A 98 -21.63 -5.09 11.51
CA PHE A 98 -20.78 -6.09 12.16
C PHE A 98 -21.33 -6.53 13.52
N PHE A 99 -21.74 -5.61 14.39
CA PHE A 99 -22.28 -5.93 15.71
C PHE A 99 -23.61 -6.67 15.62
N VAL A 100 -24.47 -6.28 14.69
CA VAL A 100 -25.77 -6.97 14.46
C VAL A 100 -25.53 -8.42 14.02
N LEU A 101 -24.63 -8.65 13.06
CA LEU A 101 -24.30 -10.00 12.63
C LEU A 101 -23.57 -10.81 13.71
N MET A 102 -22.74 -10.17 14.54
CA MET A 102 -22.08 -10.80 15.68
C MET A 102 -23.09 -11.34 16.68
N ILE A 103 -24.10 -10.55 17.05
CA ILE A 103 -25.17 -10.99 17.96
C ILE A 103 -25.92 -12.18 17.37
N GLY A 104 -26.35 -12.11 16.11
CA GLY A 104 -27.02 -13.21 15.43
C GLY A 104 -26.17 -14.49 15.39
N TYR A 105 -24.88 -14.37 15.07
CA TYR A 105 -23.94 -15.48 15.07
C TYR A 105 -23.79 -16.14 16.44
N LEU A 106 -23.63 -15.33 17.49
CA LEU A 106 -23.49 -15.83 18.87
C LEU A 106 -24.79 -16.48 19.36
N THR A 107 -25.95 -15.95 18.97
CA THR A 107 -27.25 -16.55 19.31
C THR A 107 -27.38 -17.95 18.71
N ILE A 108 -27.09 -18.13 17.41
CA ILE A 108 -27.15 -19.44 16.76
C ILE A 108 -26.14 -20.41 17.37
N SER A 109 -24.91 -19.94 17.60
CA SER A 109 -23.87 -20.76 18.22
C SER A 109 -24.26 -21.17 19.65
N GLY A 110 -24.85 -20.25 20.44
CA GLY A 110 -25.35 -20.54 21.77
C GLY A 110 -26.48 -21.56 21.80
N VAL A 111 -27.47 -21.42 20.89
CA VAL A 111 -28.56 -22.39 20.72
C VAL A 111 -28.02 -23.78 20.37
N PHE A 112 -27.06 -23.84 19.44
CA PHE A 112 -26.44 -25.11 19.06
C PHE A 112 -25.72 -25.78 20.24
N PHE A 113 -24.95 -25.04 21.04
CA PHE A 113 -24.24 -25.60 22.21
C PHE A 113 -25.15 -26.04 23.34
N ILE A 114 -26.36 -25.44 23.49
CA ILE A 114 -27.31 -25.78 24.55
C ILE A 114 -28.19 -26.97 24.15
N ILE A 115 -28.64 -27.04 22.90
CA ILE A 115 -29.67 -27.98 22.42
C ILE A 115 -29.02 -29.18 21.69
N ASP A 116 -27.69 -29.06 21.33
CA ASP A 116 -26.94 -30.02 20.51
C ASP A 116 -27.60 -30.31 19.14
N ARG A 117 -28.40 -29.36 18.67
CA ARG A 117 -29.12 -29.42 17.37
C ARG A 117 -29.11 -28.05 16.70
N VAL A 118 -29.07 -28.08 15.38
CA VAL A 118 -29.17 -26.85 14.56
C VAL A 118 -30.68 -26.55 14.31
N ASP A 119 -31.11 -25.35 14.69
CA ASP A 119 -32.38 -24.84 14.19
C ASP A 119 -32.15 -24.31 12.76
N GLN A 120 -32.59 -25.12 11.78
CA GLN A 120 -32.38 -24.81 10.35
C GLN A 120 -33.08 -23.50 9.95
N ARG A 121 -34.22 -23.17 10.51
CA ARG A 121 -34.97 -21.92 10.19
C ARG A 121 -34.18 -20.69 10.65
N LEU A 122 -33.61 -20.76 11.84
CA LEU A 122 -32.82 -19.68 12.41
C LEU A 122 -31.48 -19.54 11.64
N LEU A 123 -30.85 -20.64 11.27
CA LEU A 123 -29.61 -20.67 10.47
C LEU A 123 -29.85 -20.07 9.07
N ASP A 124 -30.94 -20.46 8.39
CA ASP A 124 -31.27 -19.97 7.06
C ASP A 124 -31.61 -18.47 7.08
N LEU A 125 -32.36 -18.01 8.09
CA LEU A 125 -32.65 -16.60 8.28
C LEU A 125 -31.36 -15.78 8.45
N TYR A 126 -30.47 -16.22 9.34
CA TYR A 126 -29.17 -15.59 9.56
C TYR A 126 -28.33 -15.56 8.29
N ASN A 127 -28.23 -16.66 7.58
CA ASN A 127 -27.42 -16.76 6.36
C ASN A 127 -27.94 -15.82 5.26
N ASN A 128 -29.25 -15.74 5.07
CA ASN A 128 -29.86 -14.83 4.10
C ASN A 128 -29.60 -13.37 4.45
N VAL A 129 -29.83 -12.98 5.72
CA VAL A 129 -29.59 -11.62 6.19
C VAL A 129 -28.09 -11.30 6.11
N SER A 130 -27.23 -12.18 6.62
CA SER A 130 -25.78 -11.97 6.62
C SER A 130 -25.23 -11.84 5.22
N MET A 131 -25.68 -12.65 4.25
CA MET A 131 -25.25 -12.58 2.86
C MET A 131 -25.52 -11.19 2.26
N ILE A 132 -26.72 -10.65 2.46
CA ILE A 132 -27.09 -9.31 1.96
C ILE A 132 -26.22 -8.23 2.63
N VAL A 133 -26.10 -8.28 3.96
CA VAL A 133 -25.32 -7.30 4.72
C VAL A 133 -23.84 -7.33 4.32
N LEU A 134 -23.24 -8.52 4.20
CA LEU A 134 -21.86 -8.70 3.81
C LEU A 134 -21.61 -8.21 2.39
N PHE A 135 -22.50 -8.53 1.46
CA PHE A 135 -22.41 -8.06 0.09
C PHE A 135 -22.45 -6.53 0.01
N VAL A 136 -23.44 -5.90 0.65
CA VAL A 136 -23.59 -4.43 0.65
C VAL A 136 -22.38 -3.75 1.29
N THR A 137 -21.88 -4.25 2.42
CA THR A 137 -20.73 -3.64 3.11
C THR A 137 -19.44 -3.79 2.32
N ASN A 138 -19.18 -4.97 1.74
CA ASN A 138 -17.96 -5.23 0.96
C ASN A 138 -18.00 -4.65 -0.45
N LEU A 139 -19.17 -4.28 -0.96
CA LEU A 139 -19.31 -3.52 -2.21
C LEU A 139 -19.16 -2.01 -1.96
N TYR A 140 -19.96 -1.45 -1.03
CA TYR A 140 -20.07 -0.01 -0.81
C TYR A 140 -18.76 0.62 -0.32
N TYR A 141 -18.17 0.09 0.75
CA TYR A 141 -16.99 0.71 1.36
C TYR A 141 -15.73 0.62 0.49
N PRO A 142 -15.39 -0.49 -0.17
CA PRO A 142 -14.28 -0.54 -1.11
C PRO A 142 -14.46 0.38 -2.32
N LEU A 143 -15.65 0.47 -2.92
CA LEU A 143 -15.92 1.40 -4.02
C LEU A 143 -15.72 2.85 -3.57
N LYS A 144 -16.22 3.20 -2.40
CA LYS A 144 -16.05 4.54 -1.82
C LYS A 144 -14.58 4.84 -1.49
N SER A 145 -13.83 3.84 -1.04
CA SER A 145 -12.38 3.95 -0.81
C SER A 145 -11.62 4.23 -2.11
N ILE A 146 -11.94 3.51 -3.18
CA ILE A 146 -11.35 3.73 -4.52
C ILE A 146 -11.68 5.13 -5.01
N PHE A 147 -12.94 5.56 -4.90
CA PHE A 147 -13.36 6.90 -5.33
C PHE A 147 -12.59 8.01 -4.60
N ILE A 148 -12.48 7.94 -3.27
CA ILE A 148 -11.73 8.91 -2.47
C ILE A 148 -10.24 8.86 -2.82
N ALA A 149 -9.67 7.67 -2.93
CA ALA A 149 -8.26 7.50 -3.27
C ALA A 149 -7.93 8.14 -4.63
N ASN A 150 -8.75 7.93 -5.67
CA ASN A 150 -8.59 8.55 -6.97
C ASN A 150 -8.68 10.08 -6.91
N LYS A 151 -9.63 10.61 -6.11
CA LYS A 151 -9.79 12.07 -5.96
C LYS A 151 -8.62 12.73 -5.24
N THR A 152 -7.94 12.03 -4.35
CA THR A 152 -6.90 12.59 -3.48
C THR A 152 -5.48 12.17 -3.88
N HIS A 153 -5.32 11.23 -4.82
CA HIS A 153 -4.02 10.67 -5.21
C HIS A 153 -2.97 11.72 -5.58
N ASN A 154 -3.35 12.76 -6.32
CA ASN A 154 -2.41 13.79 -6.78
C ASN A 154 -2.24 14.97 -5.81
N LYS A 155 -2.96 14.98 -4.67
CA LYS A 155 -2.97 16.12 -3.74
C LYS A 155 -2.36 15.79 -2.38
N THR A 156 -2.80 14.72 -1.75
CA THR A 156 -2.47 14.40 -0.35
C THR A 156 -2.08 12.94 -0.14
N LEU A 157 -2.41 12.04 -1.07
CA LEU A 157 -2.22 10.61 -0.90
C LEU A 157 -0.91 10.15 -1.56
N PHE A 158 -0.01 9.55 -0.77
CA PHE A 158 1.21 8.96 -1.28
C PHE A 158 0.91 7.78 -2.23
N SER A 159 1.71 7.63 -3.29
CA SER A 159 1.59 6.55 -4.28
C SER A 159 1.53 5.14 -3.65
N SER A 160 2.29 4.90 -2.57
CA SER A 160 2.27 3.62 -1.84
C SER A 160 0.94 3.36 -1.12
N ASP A 161 0.33 4.40 -0.52
CA ASP A 161 -0.97 4.31 0.16
C ASP A 161 -2.10 4.16 -0.85
N TYR A 162 -2.04 4.89 -1.96
CA TYR A 162 -2.95 4.71 -3.08
C TYR A 162 -2.95 3.27 -3.60
N SER A 163 -1.77 2.75 -3.92
CA SER A 163 -1.62 1.40 -4.47
C SER A 163 -2.19 0.31 -3.55
N ILE A 164 -1.98 0.40 -2.23
CA ILE A 164 -2.51 -0.61 -1.30
C ILE A 164 -4.03 -0.51 -1.13
N ILE A 165 -4.60 0.71 -1.10
CA ILE A 165 -6.05 0.92 -1.02
C ILE A 165 -6.72 0.27 -2.24
N ILE A 166 -6.23 0.55 -3.46
CA ILE A 166 -6.78 -0.01 -4.69
C ILE A 166 -6.71 -1.53 -4.70
N ARG A 167 -5.56 -2.12 -4.32
CA ARG A 167 -5.37 -3.58 -4.33
C ARG A 167 -6.25 -4.29 -3.31
N ILE A 168 -6.31 -3.82 -2.06
CA ILE A 168 -7.16 -4.44 -1.03
C ILE A 168 -8.63 -4.28 -1.39
N SER A 169 -9.06 -3.09 -1.81
CA SER A 169 -10.43 -2.86 -2.27
C SER A 169 -10.78 -3.75 -3.46
N GLY A 170 -9.86 -3.92 -4.42
CA GLY A 170 -10.02 -4.83 -5.56
C GLY A 170 -10.18 -6.30 -5.14
N CYS A 171 -9.42 -6.77 -4.14
CA CYS A 171 -9.61 -8.13 -3.59
C CYS A 171 -10.99 -8.33 -2.97
N LEU A 172 -11.51 -7.33 -2.21
CA LEU A 172 -12.84 -7.42 -1.60
C LEU A 172 -13.94 -7.40 -2.67
N LEU A 173 -13.85 -6.55 -3.68
CA LEU A 173 -14.79 -6.53 -4.81
C LEU A 173 -14.75 -7.83 -5.62
N LEU A 174 -13.57 -8.40 -5.81
CA LEU A 174 -13.42 -9.71 -6.49
C LEU A 174 -14.10 -10.83 -5.68
N MET A 175 -14.03 -10.79 -4.34
CA MET A 175 -14.78 -11.73 -3.50
C MET A 175 -16.28 -11.62 -3.73
N ASP A 176 -16.85 -10.42 -3.82
CA ASP A 176 -18.27 -10.21 -4.10
C ASP A 176 -18.66 -10.72 -5.50
N CYS A 177 -17.83 -10.48 -6.52
CA CYS A 177 -18.02 -11.02 -7.87
C CYS A 177 -18.06 -12.55 -7.86
N ILE A 178 -17.14 -13.22 -7.15
CA ILE A 178 -17.10 -14.68 -7.02
C ILE A 178 -18.38 -15.19 -6.35
N ILE A 179 -18.88 -14.51 -5.30
CA ILE A 179 -20.14 -14.87 -4.63
C ILE A 179 -21.33 -14.75 -5.60
N ILE A 180 -21.44 -13.69 -6.39
CA ILE A 180 -22.52 -13.53 -7.38
C ILE A 180 -22.47 -14.65 -8.41
N ILE A 181 -21.29 -14.89 -9.01
CA ILE A 181 -21.10 -15.96 -10.01
C ILE A 181 -21.50 -17.30 -9.42
N SER A 182 -21.12 -17.59 -8.17
CA SER A 182 -21.48 -18.85 -7.52
C SER A 182 -22.98 -19.02 -7.36
N LYS A 183 -23.73 -17.95 -7.05
CA LYS A 183 -25.19 -18.01 -6.93
C LYS A 183 -25.87 -18.32 -8.26
N VAL A 184 -25.36 -17.75 -9.36
CA VAL A 184 -25.81 -18.09 -10.72
C VAL A 184 -25.54 -19.53 -11.05
N LEU A 185 -24.33 -20.03 -10.75
CA LEU A 185 -23.97 -21.44 -10.98
C LEU A 185 -24.82 -22.41 -10.15
N LEU A 186 -25.07 -22.09 -8.87
CA LEU A 186 -25.92 -22.91 -8.01
C LEU A 186 -27.38 -22.97 -8.50
N TYR A 187 -27.86 -21.90 -9.13
CA TYR A 187 -29.18 -21.89 -9.74
C TYR A 187 -29.26 -22.76 -10.99
N THR A 188 -28.20 -22.80 -11.82
CA THR A 188 -28.15 -23.54 -13.08
C THR A 188 -27.75 -25.00 -12.89
N GLN A 189 -26.92 -25.31 -11.87
CA GLN A 189 -26.36 -26.66 -11.62
C GLN A 189 -26.46 -27.02 -10.12
N PRO A 190 -27.67 -27.25 -9.58
CA PRO A 190 -27.87 -27.53 -8.16
C PRO A 190 -27.23 -28.83 -7.68
N GLN A 191 -27.01 -29.84 -8.58
CA GLN A 191 -26.35 -31.10 -8.26
C GLN A 191 -24.88 -30.94 -7.84
N ASP A 192 -24.20 -29.90 -8.31
CA ASP A 192 -22.79 -29.62 -8.02
C ASP A 192 -22.61 -28.62 -6.85
N SER A 193 -23.65 -28.39 -6.07
CA SER A 193 -23.69 -27.35 -5.04
C SER A 193 -22.53 -27.44 -4.02
N GLN A 194 -22.14 -28.64 -3.62
CA GLN A 194 -21.04 -28.84 -2.67
C GLN A 194 -19.69 -28.41 -3.26
N ILE A 195 -19.41 -28.83 -4.50
CA ILE A 195 -18.17 -28.49 -5.20
C ILE A 195 -18.07 -26.99 -5.43
N ILE A 196 -19.16 -26.37 -5.90
CA ILE A 196 -19.24 -24.92 -6.14
C ILE A 196 -18.97 -24.15 -4.84
N ASN A 197 -19.62 -24.51 -3.76
CA ASN A 197 -19.44 -23.87 -2.45
C ASN A 197 -18.00 -24.02 -1.94
N ASP A 198 -17.38 -25.17 -2.10
CA ASP A 198 -16.02 -25.43 -1.66
C ASP A 198 -14.98 -24.64 -2.50
N LEU A 199 -15.20 -24.50 -3.80
CA LEU A 199 -14.36 -23.67 -4.67
C LEU A 199 -14.45 -22.19 -4.29
N VAL A 200 -15.67 -21.67 -4.12
CA VAL A 200 -15.92 -20.25 -3.73
C VAL A 200 -15.23 -19.90 -2.42
N ARG A 201 -15.34 -20.75 -1.41
CA ARG A 201 -14.71 -20.55 -0.11
C ARG A 201 -13.20 -20.62 -0.20
N SER A 202 -12.68 -21.60 -0.95
CA SER A 202 -11.25 -21.72 -1.17
C SER A 202 -10.70 -20.44 -1.84
N ALA A 203 -11.39 -19.93 -2.85
CA ALA A 203 -11.03 -18.67 -3.51
C ALA A 203 -11.09 -17.48 -2.54
N ALA A 204 -12.15 -17.38 -1.70
CA ALA A 204 -12.26 -16.33 -0.69
C ALA A 204 -11.11 -16.38 0.32
N TYR A 205 -10.74 -17.56 0.83
CA TYR A 205 -9.63 -17.70 1.77
C TYR A 205 -8.29 -17.36 1.12
N ILE A 206 -8.07 -17.71 -0.14
CA ILE A 206 -6.87 -17.32 -0.90
C ILE A 206 -6.81 -15.79 -1.04
N LEU A 207 -7.93 -15.12 -1.32
CA LEU A 207 -7.95 -13.65 -1.38
C LEU A 207 -7.64 -13.00 -0.03
N LEU A 208 -8.08 -13.56 1.09
CA LEU A 208 -7.67 -13.09 2.43
C LEU A 208 -6.17 -13.26 2.66
N LEU A 209 -5.57 -14.37 2.19
CA LEU A 209 -4.12 -14.57 2.19
C LEU A 209 -3.40 -13.49 1.40
N VAL A 210 -3.90 -13.17 0.21
CA VAL A 210 -3.35 -12.10 -0.64
C VAL A 210 -3.42 -10.75 0.08
N ILE A 211 -4.52 -10.43 0.75
CA ILE A 211 -4.65 -9.18 1.54
C ILE A 211 -3.58 -9.14 2.65
N CYS A 212 -3.37 -10.24 3.38
CA CYS A 212 -2.32 -10.32 4.40
C CYS A 212 -0.93 -10.09 3.80
N LEU A 213 -0.62 -10.68 2.65
CA LEU A 213 0.66 -10.49 1.94
C LEU A 213 0.84 -9.04 1.44
N LEU A 214 -0.21 -8.41 0.93
CA LEU A 214 -0.15 -7.02 0.49
C LEU A 214 0.18 -6.06 1.65
N ILE A 215 -0.45 -6.26 2.80
CA ILE A 215 -0.19 -5.46 4.00
C ILE A 215 1.24 -5.69 4.51
N LEU A 216 1.68 -6.96 4.59
CA LEU A 216 3.04 -7.31 5.01
C LEU A 216 4.09 -6.71 4.06
N ARG A 217 3.90 -6.88 2.74
CA ARG A 217 4.80 -6.31 1.73
C ARG A 217 4.92 -4.80 1.85
N LYS A 218 3.79 -4.08 2.04
CA LYS A 218 3.83 -2.63 2.24
C LYS A 218 4.70 -2.27 3.44
N LYS A 219 4.55 -2.98 4.55
CA LYS A 219 5.31 -2.73 5.77
C LYS A 219 6.80 -2.98 5.55
N LEU A 220 7.17 -4.12 4.95
CA LEU A 220 8.56 -4.48 4.66
C LEU A 220 9.23 -3.46 3.73
N VAL A 221 8.54 -3.00 2.68
CA VAL A 221 9.06 -1.96 1.76
C VAL A 221 9.20 -0.61 2.48
N SER A 222 8.23 -0.24 3.33
CA SER A 222 8.32 0.97 4.16
C SER A 222 9.47 0.88 5.17
N GLU A 223 9.79 -0.30 5.69
CA GLU A 223 10.88 -0.52 6.63
C GLU A 223 12.23 -0.62 5.94
N SER A 224 12.35 -1.21 4.76
CA SER A 224 13.61 -1.20 4.02
C SER A 224 14.06 0.22 3.70
N SER A 225 13.14 1.14 3.49
CA SER A 225 13.44 2.58 3.43
C SER A 225 13.68 3.22 4.81
N SER A 226 13.24 2.60 5.92
CA SER A 226 13.48 3.09 7.31
C SER A 226 14.67 2.40 7.98
N TYR A 227 15.00 1.14 7.63
CA TYR A 227 16.18 0.44 8.17
C TYR A 227 17.49 1.03 7.69
N THR A 228 17.47 1.73 6.57
CA THR A 228 18.57 2.63 6.21
C THR A 228 18.66 3.81 7.20
N SER A 229 17.68 4.00 8.09
CA SER A 229 17.59 5.15 9.00
C SER A 229 17.79 4.87 10.49
N THR A 230 17.91 3.62 10.97
CA THR A 230 17.82 3.36 12.42
C THR A 230 18.93 2.54 13.08
N ASN A 231 20.02 2.23 12.41
CA ASN A 231 21.16 1.63 13.11
C ASN A 231 22.32 2.63 13.18
N THR A 232 22.39 3.37 14.24
CA THR A 232 23.51 3.69 15.08
C THR A 232 23.30 5.00 15.88
N PHE A 233 23.54 4.88 17.15
CA PHE A 233 23.83 5.84 18.22
C PHE A 233 22.70 6.26 19.16
N GLY A 234 23.11 6.08 20.40
CA GLY A 234 22.40 6.31 21.64
C GLY A 234 21.92 7.75 21.81
N ASN A 235 20.87 7.84 22.61
CA ASN A 235 20.30 9.08 23.12
C ASN A 235 21.33 10.01 23.78
N PRO A 236 21.22 11.30 23.55
CA PRO A 236 21.40 12.26 24.62
C PRO A 236 20.03 12.68 25.18
N ILE A 237 19.87 12.44 26.45
CA ILE A 237 18.82 12.98 27.29
C ILE A 237 18.92 14.50 27.26
N LEU A 238 17.83 15.20 26.91
CA LEU A 238 17.68 16.62 27.18
C LEU A 238 16.40 16.87 27.99
N PRO A 239 16.48 17.69 29.04
CA PRO A 239 15.38 17.91 29.97
C PRO A 239 14.30 18.84 29.40
N ALA A 240 13.06 18.56 29.81
CA ALA A 240 11.91 19.42 29.54
C ALA A 240 12.07 20.76 30.29
N ASN A 241 11.93 21.88 29.57
CA ASN A 241 11.47 23.12 30.18
C ASN A 241 10.71 24.01 29.19
N ASN A 242 9.61 24.54 29.68
CA ASN A 242 8.62 25.36 28.99
C ASN A 242 9.16 26.76 28.66
N GLN A 243 9.19 27.11 27.36
CA GLN A 243 9.02 28.47 26.86
C GLN A 243 8.80 28.40 25.33
N VAL A 244 7.56 28.57 24.85
CA VAL A 244 7.12 27.99 23.55
C VAL A 244 6.82 29.02 22.46
N GLU A 245 6.92 30.32 22.62
CA GLU A 245 6.41 31.20 21.55
C GLU A 245 7.42 32.10 20.81
N THR A 246 8.61 32.32 21.30
CA THR A 246 9.66 33.11 20.60
C THR A 246 10.77 32.27 19.95
N VAL A 247 10.71 30.94 20.08
CA VAL A 247 11.75 30.00 19.62
C VAL A 247 11.45 29.44 18.22
N ILE A 248 10.23 29.57 17.71
CA ILE A 248 9.81 28.95 16.45
C ILE A 248 10.38 29.69 15.24
N GLU A 249 10.38 31.02 15.23
CA GLU A 249 10.92 31.81 14.11
C GLU A 249 12.45 31.71 13.98
N ASN A 250 13.17 31.75 15.10
CA ASN A 250 14.63 31.61 15.09
C ASN A 250 15.11 30.17 14.75
N LYS A 251 14.33 29.12 15.09
CA LYS A 251 14.65 27.73 14.71
C LYS A 251 14.44 27.47 13.22
N THR A 252 13.48 28.10 12.58
CA THR A 252 13.20 27.93 11.16
C THR A 252 14.31 28.57 10.30
N ILE A 253 14.79 29.73 10.67
CA ILE A 253 15.87 30.45 9.97
C ILE A 253 17.21 29.69 10.11
N ASP A 254 17.52 29.16 11.29
CA ASP A 254 18.75 28.36 11.53
C ASP A 254 18.69 27.00 10.81
N TYR A 255 17.53 26.39 10.72
CA TYR A 255 17.30 25.14 9.99
C TYR A 255 17.51 25.33 8.48
N GLU A 256 16.95 26.38 7.88
CA GLU A 256 17.10 26.66 6.46
C GLU A 256 18.53 27.02 6.07
N SER A 257 19.21 27.85 6.86
CA SER A 257 20.61 28.24 6.57
C SER A 257 21.57 27.07 6.65
N ARG A 258 21.41 26.20 7.67
CA ARG A 258 22.23 24.98 7.85
C ARG A 258 22.06 23.98 6.71
N PHE A 259 20.82 23.76 6.24
CA PHE A 259 20.57 22.84 5.14
C PHE A 259 20.94 23.42 3.76
N ARG A 260 20.98 24.72 3.59
CA ARG A 260 21.43 25.35 2.34
C ARG A 260 22.90 25.02 2.06
N GLU A 261 23.79 25.27 3.00
CA GLU A 261 25.22 25.00 2.85
C GLU A 261 25.50 23.50 2.60
N LEU A 262 24.80 22.65 3.36
CA LEU A 262 24.93 21.20 3.22
C LEU A 262 24.40 20.71 1.86
N TRP A 263 23.32 21.33 1.36
CA TRP A 263 22.76 21.06 0.05
C TRP A 263 23.74 21.42 -1.07
N GLU A 264 24.27 22.63 -1.06
CA GLU A 264 25.22 23.10 -2.06
C GLU A 264 26.42 22.16 -2.13
N LYS A 265 26.98 21.78 -0.98
CA LYS A 265 28.08 20.81 -0.92
C LYS A 265 27.71 19.44 -1.49
N LEU A 266 26.52 18.90 -1.16
CA LEU A 266 26.06 17.60 -1.67
C LEU A 266 25.85 17.64 -3.18
N ASP A 267 25.16 18.68 -3.65
CA ASP A 267 24.77 18.87 -5.04
C ASP A 267 26.01 19.03 -5.93
N ASP A 268 26.95 19.84 -5.52
CA ASP A 268 28.24 20.01 -6.19
C ASP A 268 29.01 18.70 -6.31
N LEU A 269 29.08 17.91 -5.23
CA LEU A 269 29.77 16.61 -5.27
C LEU A 269 29.07 15.60 -6.20
N VAL A 270 27.74 15.56 -6.18
CA VAL A 270 26.96 14.67 -7.05
C VAL A 270 27.18 15.01 -8.52
N VAL A 271 27.24 16.31 -8.85
CA VAL A 271 27.43 16.78 -10.23
C VAL A 271 28.89 16.63 -10.67
N GLN A 272 29.86 17.14 -9.88
CA GLN A 272 31.26 17.14 -10.26
C GLN A 272 31.88 15.74 -10.39
N GLN A 273 31.45 14.82 -9.55
CA GLN A 273 31.90 13.43 -9.58
C GLN A 273 31.00 12.51 -10.40
N GLU A 274 29.95 13.06 -11.03
CA GLU A 274 28.95 12.30 -11.80
C GLU A 274 28.38 11.09 -11.04
N LEU A 275 28.22 11.20 -9.70
CA LEU A 275 27.85 10.08 -8.85
C LEU A 275 26.50 9.45 -9.27
N PHE A 276 25.62 10.22 -9.87
CA PHE A 276 24.33 9.78 -10.38
C PHE A 276 24.45 8.72 -11.49
N ARG A 277 25.57 8.66 -12.23
CA ARG A 277 25.81 7.66 -13.30
C ARG A 277 26.05 6.26 -12.74
N ASN A 278 26.41 6.15 -11.47
CA ASN A 278 26.54 4.84 -10.84
C ASN A 278 25.16 4.20 -10.68
N TYR A 279 24.86 3.15 -11.46
CA TYR A 279 23.58 2.46 -11.43
C TYR A 279 23.29 1.76 -10.08
N ASP A 280 24.32 1.47 -9.26
CA ASP A 280 24.22 0.88 -7.93
C ASP A 280 24.22 1.91 -6.80
N LEU A 281 24.15 3.20 -7.12
CA LEU A 281 24.19 4.26 -6.12
C LEU A 281 23.03 4.11 -5.12
N THR A 282 23.41 3.97 -3.85
CA THR A 282 22.50 3.96 -2.70
C THR A 282 22.76 5.16 -1.81
N LEU A 283 21.85 5.47 -0.89
CA LEU A 283 22.05 6.55 0.07
C LEU A 283 23.27 6.31 0.97
N ASP A 284 23.56 5.04 1.31
CA ASP A 284 24.74 4.67 2.08
C ASP A 284 26.04 4.92 1.27
N LEU A 285 26.05 4.54 0.00
CA LEU A 285 27.20 4.77 -0.88
C LEU A 285 27.41 6.27 -1.12
N LEU A 286 26.34 7.04 -1.33
CA LEU A 286 26.41 8.49 -1.45
C LEU A 286 26.97 9.13 -0.17
N SER A 287 26.55 8.68 1.00
CA SER A 287 27.07 9.13 2.29
C SER A 287 28.58 8.89 2.43
N VAL A 288 29.07 7.73 2.00
CA VAL A 288 30.50 7.41 2.01
C VAL A 288 31.28 8.29 1.04
N GLN A 289 30.79 8.45 -0.19
CA GLN A 289 31.48 9.22 -1.24
C GLN A 289 31.51 10.72 -0.95
N THR A 290 30.45 11.26 -0.34
CA THR A 290 30.36 12.70 -0.02
C THR A 290 30.89 13.04 1.36
N SER A 291 31.19 12.03 2.21
CA SER A 291 31.51 12.21 3.63
C SER A 291 30.45 12.99 4.40
N ILE A 292 29.20 12.97 3.95
CA ILE A 292 28.03 13.55 4.61
C ILE A 292 27.22 12.42 5.23
N ASN A 293 26.81 12.61 6.49
CA ASN A 293 26.02 11.58 7.18
C ASN A 293 24.69 11.30 6.44
N LYS A 294 24.39 10.03 6.21
CA LYS A 294 23.20 9.59 5.46
C LYS A 294 21.87 10.12 6.03
N TYR A 295 21.81 10.32 7.34
CA TYR A 295 20.63 10.89 8.00
C TYR A 295 20.47 12.37 7.68
N GLN A 296 21.56 13.11 7.63
CA GLN A 296 21.58 14.50 7.20
C GLN A 296 21.16 14.62 5.73
N ILE A 297 21.67 13.75 4.86
CA ILE A 297 21.26 13.71 3.45
C ILE A 297 19.75 13.40 3.36
N SER A 298 19.27 12.39 4.08
CA SER A 298 17.86 12.01 4.06
C SER A 298 16.94 13.11 4.64
N GLU A 299 17.34 13.73 5.73
CA GLU A 299 16.60 14.83 6.36
C GLU A 299 16.53 16.05 5.44
N MET A 300 17.64 16.42 4.83
CA MET A 300 17.74 17.51 3.88
C MET A 300 16.91 17.26 2.63
N LEU A 301 17.02 16.08 2.02
CA LEU A 301 16.23 15.74 0.84
C LEU A 301 14.72 15.74 1.13
N ASN A 302 14.28 15.11 2.23
CA ASN A 302 12.86 14.99 2.57
C ASN A 302 12.30 16.28 3.21
N GLY A 303 13.05 16.92 4.11
CA GLY A 303 12.62 18.08 4.87
C GLY A 303 12.80 19.41 4.14
N TYR A 304 13.97 19.63 3.53
CA TYR A 304 14.31 20.90 2.89
C TYR A 304 13.96 20.92 1.39
N LYS A 305 14.25 19.84 0.64
CA LYS A 305 13.97 19.77 -0.81
C LYS A 305 12.68 19.06 -1.17
N HIS A 306 12.00 18.44 -0.21
CA HIS A 306 10.76 17.68 -0.40
C HIS A 306 10.83 16.59 -1.48
N LYS A 307 12.04 16.00 -1.64
CA LYS A 307 12.33 14.95 -2.63
C LYS A 307 12.83 13.68 -1.96
N SER A 308 12.49 12.52 -2.54
CA SER A 308 13.16 11.27 -2.16
C SER A 308 14.57 11.20 -2.76
N PHE A 309 15.45 10.37 -2.16
CA PHE A 309 16.79 10.11 -2.70
C PHE A 309 16.73 9.66 -4.17
N TYR A 310 15.83 8.75 -4.50
CA TYR A 310 15.70 8.27 -5.88
C TYR A 310 15.13 9.31 -6.84
N SER A 311 14.23 10.18 -6.39
CA SER A 311 13.74 11.30 -7.20
C SER A 311 14.89 12.26 -7.52
N TYR A 312 15.66 12.63 -6.51
CA TYR A 312 16.82 13.51 -6.63
C TYR A 312 17.85 12.97 -7.64
N ILE A 313 18.31 11.73 -7.47
CA ILE A 313 19.29 11.12 -8.37
C ILE A 313 18.75 10.91 -9.78
N ASN A 314 17.48 10.51 -9.93
CA ASN A 314 16.93 10.28 -11.25
C ASN A 314 16.66 11.57 -12.04
N GLU A 315 16.46 12.72 -11.39
CA GLU A 315 16.44 14.02 -12.06
C GLU A 315 17.76 14.29 -12.78
N TYR A 316 18.91 14.07 -12.13
CA TYR A 316 20.23 14.21 -12.75
C TYR A 316 20.43 13.21 -13.89
N ARG A 317 20.03 11.96 -13.72
CA ARG A 317 20.12 10.95 -14.77
C ARG A 317 19.31 11.31 -16.01
N ILE A 318 18.09 11.85 -15.82
CA ILE A 318 17.26 12.29 -16.94
C ILE A 318 17.86 13.51 -17.63
N GLU A 319 18.38 14.45 -16.87
CA GLU A 319 19.02 15.64 -17.46
C GLU A 319 20.29 15.27 -18.25
N TYR A 320 21.12 14.39 -17.70
CA TYR A 320 22.28 13.86 -18.39
C TYR A 320 21.90 13.08 -19.66
N PHE A 321 20.86 12.26 -19.60
CA PHE A 321 20.31 11.58 -20.78
C PHE A 321 19.92 12.58 -21.89
N LYS A 322 19.22 13.67 -21.54
CA LYS A 322 18.87 14.72 -22.52
C LYS A 322 20.11 15.36 -23.15
N GLN A 323 21.15 15.62 -22.34
CA GLN A 323 22.40 16.16 -22.84
C GLN A 323 23.09 15.24 -23.85
N ILE A 324 23.12 13.92 -23.58
CA ILE A 324 23.68 12.93 -24.52
C ILE A 324 22.86 12.90 -25.80
N VAL A 325 21.52 12.87 -25.70
CA VAL A 325 20.62 12.86 -26.87
C VAL A 325 20.86 14.12 -27.73
N ASN A 326 20.92 15.29 -27.11
CA ASN A 326 21.13 16.55 -27.85
C ASN A 326 22.51 16.56 -28.56
N LYS A 327 23.58 16.09 -27.88
CA LYS A 327 24.91 15.95 -28.50
C LYS A 327 24.92 14.97 -29.68
N ALA A 328 24.20 13.86 -29.59
CA ALA A 328 24.08 12.88 -30.66
C ALA A 328 23.32 13.47 -31.85
N ILE A 329 22.26 14.26 -31.61
CA ILE A 329 21.52 14.99 -32.66
C ILE A 329 22.43 16.00 -33.37
N GLU A 330 23.23 16.77 -32.62
CA GLU A 330 24.15 17.77 -33.18
C GLU A 330 25.21 17.14 -34.06
N LYS A 331 25.65 15.92 -33.76
CA LYS A 331 26.68 15.19 -34.46
C LYS A 331 26.16 14.24 -35.54
N ASP A 332 24.85 14.16 -35.71
CA ASP A 332 24.18 13.24 -36.62
C ASP A 332 24.50 11.75 -36.36
N GLU A 333 24.66 11.41 -35.04
CA GLU A 333 24.95 10.06 -34.57
C GLU A 333 23.68 9.25 -34.37
N ASP A 334 23.76 7.92 -34.52
CA ASP A 334 22.66 7.01 -34.26
C ASP A 334 22.20 7.05 -32.79
N ILE A 335 20.91 7.25 -32.55
CA ILE A 335 20.35 7.40 -31.21
C ILE A 335 19.80 6.08 -30.67
N ASN A 336 20.51 5.49 -29.71
CA ASN A 336 20.03 4.35 -28.96
C ASN A 336 19.62 4.76 -27.54
N PHE A 337 18.32 5.02 -27.35
CA PHE A 337 17.79 5.44 -26.03
C PHE A 337 18.10 4.49 -24.87
N LEU A 338 18.19 3.18 -25.15
CA LEU A 338 18.45 2.21 -24.08
C LEU A 338 19.93 2.26 -23.65
N SER A 339 20.85 2.40 -24.61
CA SER A 339 22.27 2.58 -24.32
C SER A 339 22.51 3.87 -23.53
N PHE A 340 21.93 4.97 -23.96
CA PHE A 340 22.03 6.27 -23.29
C PHE A 340 21.41 6.28 -21.89
N ALA A 341 20.30 5.54 -21.71
CA ALA A 341 19.68 5.37 -20.40
C ALA A 341 20.62 4.59 -19.43
N TYR A 342 21.28 3.54 -19.90
CA TYR A 342 22.27 2.81 -19.10
C TYR A 342 23.50 3.68 -18.80
N GLU A 343 23.97 4.45 -19.74
CA GLU A 343 25.06 5.40 -19.56
C GLU A 343 24.72 6.47 -18.53
N ALA A 344 23.47 6.93 -18.51
CA ALA A 344 22.94 7.84 -17.49
C ALA A 344 22.74 7.20 -16.10
N GLY A 345 23.01 5.90 -15.95
CA GLY A 345 22.96 5.18 -14.66
C GLY A 345 21.65 4.49 -14.35
N PHE A 346 20.73 4.31 -15.31
CA PHE A 346 19.54 3.50 -15.09
C PHE A 346 19.83 2.01 -15.19
N LYS A 347 19.25 1.20 -14.29
CA LYS A 347 19.40 -0.27 -14.29
C LYS A 347 18.48 -0.97 -15.30
N SER A 348 17.40 -0.35 -15.72
CA SER A 348 16.41 -0.98 -16.59
C SER A 348 15.62 0.02 -17.42
N LYS A 349 15.21 -0.43 -18.61
CA LYS A 349 14.32 0.32 -19.51
C LYS A 349 13.02 0.75 -18.84
N SER A 350 12.44 -0.09 -17.99
CA SER A 350 11.16 0.20 -17.32
C SER A 350 11.31 1.31 -16.29
N SER A 351 12.40 1.34 -15.49
CA SER A 351 12.65 2.43 -14.54
C SER A 351 12.95 3.74 -15.27
N PHE A 352 13.77 3.71 -16.33
CA PHE A 352 14.05 4.86 -17.17
C PHE A 352 12.76 5.48 -17.76
N ASN A 353 11.95 4.70 -18.47
CA ASN A 353 10.73 5.20 -19.11
C ASN A 353 9.75 5.79 -18.08
N ARG A 354 9.64 5.18 -16.91
CA ARG A 354 8.79 5.67 -15.82
C ARG A 354 9.24 7.04 -15.33
N TYR A 355 10.51 7.17 -14.94
CA TYR A 355 11.04 8.45 -14.42
C TYR A 355 11.11 9.53 -15.50
N PHE A 356 11.44 9.16 -16.73
CA PHE A 356 11.45 10.11 -17.83
C PHE A 356 10.05 10.72 -18.05
N LYS A 357 9.01 9.88 -18.06
CA LYS A 357 7.62 10.34 -18.21
C LYS A 357 7.13 11.13 -17.00
N GLU A 358 7.54 10.72 -15.79
CA GLU A 358 7.19 11.41 -14.54
C GLU A 358 7.77 12.83 -14.50
N ILE A 359 9.01 13.02 -14.94
CA ILE A 359 9.72 14.30 -14.90
C ILE A 359 9.36 15.20 -16.09
N ASN A 360 9.21 14.64 -17.30
CA ASN A 360 9.02 15.44 -18.50
C ASN A 360 7.58 15.45 -19.05
N GLY A 361 6.66 14.66 -18.46
CA GLY A 361 5.28 14.53 -18.92
C GLY A 361 5.11 13.73 -20.21
N LYS A 362 6.19 13.39 -20.92
CA LYS A 362 6.22 12.71 -22.22
C LYS A 362 7.13 11.50 -22.18
N THR A 363 6.94 10.55 -23.09
CA THR A 363 7.88 9.42 -23.26
C THR A 363 9.19 9.89 -23.92
N PRO A 364 10.31 9.13 -23.76
CA PRO A 364 11.58 9.46 -24.43
C PRO A 364 11.43 9.61 -25.96
N SER A 365 10.65 8.74 -26.58
CA SER A 365 10.42 8.77 -28.05
C SER A 365 9.60 9.99 -28.49
N GLU A 366 8.61 10.41 -27.71
CA GLU A 366 7.83 11.63 -27.99
C GLU A 366 8.68 12.88 -27.80
N TYR A 367 9.53 12.89 -26.77
CA TYR A 367 10.46 13.97 -26.52
C TYR A 367 11.44 14.17 -27.70
N TYR A 368 12.04 13.08 -28.17
CA TYR A 368 12.95 13.10 -29.31
C TYR A 368 12.28 13.58 -30.60
N LYS A 369 11.11 13.04 -30.93
CA LYS A 369 10.36 13.49 -32.12
C LYS A 369 10.07 14.98 -32.11
N ASN A 370 9.79 15.56 -30.94
CA ASN A 370 9.54 16.99 -30.82
C ASN A 370 10.82 17.82 -31.08
N ILE A 371 11.98 17.37 -30.59
CA ILE A 371 13.27 18.07 -30.82
C ILE A 371 13.63 18.05 -32.30
N VAL A 372 13.56 16.88 -32.93
CA VAL A 372 13.88 16.76 -34.37
C VAL A 372 12.95 17.65 -35.20
N ARG A 373 11.65 17.63 -34.93
CA ARG A 373 10.70 18.48 -35.62
C ARG A 373 10.99 19.98 -35.49
N GLN A 374 11.32 20.44 -34.29
CA GLN A 374 11.69 21.84 -34.05
C GLN A 374 12.93 22.24 -34.85
N ARG A 375 13.95 21.37 -34.89
CA ARG A 375 15.18 21.59 -35.67
C ARG A 375 14.90 21.68 -37.18
N ASP A 376 14.03 20.79 -37.70
CA ASP A 376 13.64 20.81 -39.11
C ASP A 376 12.87 22.09 -39.47
N GLU A 377 11.99 22.55 -38.56
CA GLU A 377 11.25 23.82 -38.74
C GLU A 377 12.19 25.03 -38.69
N GLU A 378 13.20 25.07 -37.83
CA GLU A 378 14.22 26.11 -37.77
C GLU A 378 15.13 26.12 -39.00
N SER A 379 15.50 24.94 -39.52
CA SER A 379 16.32 24.80 -40.71
C SER A 379 15.60 25.16 -42.01
N ALA A 380 14.27 25.14 -42.02
CA ALA A 380 13.45 25.51 -43.17
C ALA A 380 13.17 27.03 -43.26
N VAL A 381 13.55 27.80 -42.23
CA VAL A 381 13.36 29.28 -42.15
C VAL A 381 14.59 30.03 -42.66
N PHE A 382 15.71 29.32 -42.85
CA PHE A 382 16.96 29.87 -43.44
C PHE A 382 17.17 29.30 -44.87
#